data_452e8c61545fb38d1bc7932b3181a2e0
#
_entry.id   452e8c61545fb38d1bc7932b3181a2e0
#
_cell.length_a   1.000
_cell.length_b   1.000
_cell.length_c   1.000
_cell.angle_alpha   90.00
_cell.angle_beta   90.00
_cell.angle_gamma   90.00
#
_symmetry.space_group_name_H-M   'P 1'
#
loop_
_entity.id
_entity.type
_entity.pdbx_description
1 polymer ?
#
loop_
_entity_poly.entity_id
_entity_poly.type
_entity_poly.pdbx_seq_one_letter_code
_entity_poly.pdbx_strand_id
1 'polypeptide(L)'
;MLFETIRARVAAGILLAVFLTAGNVPAQAASTKNIVLVHGAWVDGSGWKPVYEILVRDGYHVSLVQEPLTSLQDDVAATKRILDLQPGPCILVAHSYGGTVITQAGTDPHVVGLVFIAAHAPDAGETEAANGKRFPSATSKTNAIEKTPDGYTYLDPAAFPKAFAADLPPEQAEFEAHAQVLTAAGVFTAAVTDPAWKVKPSWALVADADEIINPDLERFYAARAHSHVVEVKGASHSVYQSRPKEVAALIEEAAQHAQDR
;
A
#
# COMPACT_ATOMS: atom_id res chain seq x y z
N MET A 1 -9.65 -24.83 -99.24
CA MET A 1 -9.38 -23.63 -98.42
C MET A 1 -10.12 -23.76 -97.09
N LEU A 2 -9.41 -24.22 -96.09
CA LEU A 2 -9.96 -24.49 -94.76
C LEU A 2 -9.76 -23.26 -93.91
N PHE A 3 -10.80 -22.82 -93.22
CA PHE A 3 -10.75 -21.85 -92.15
C PHE A 3 -10.95 -22.59 -90.83
N GLU A 4 -9.88 -22.73 -90.06
CA GLU A 4 -9.96 -23.22 -88.68
C GLU A 4 -10.30 -22.08 -87.75
N THR A 5 -11.37 -22.23 -86.96
CA THR A 5 -11.80 -21.31 -85.94
C THR A 5 -11.23 -21.74 -84.59
N ILE A 6 -10.35 -20.95 -84.04
CA ILE A 6 -9.80 -21.15 -82.70
C ILE A 6 -10.80 -20.61 -81.66
N ARG A 7 -11.32 -21.48 -80.78
CA ARG A 7 -12.14 -21.12 -79.62
C ARG A 7 -11.23 -20.81 -78.41
N ALA A 8 -11.16 -19.59 -78.04
CA ALA A 8 -10.54 -19.18 -76.78
C ALA A 8 -11.45 -19.52 -75.58
N ARG A 9 -10.92 -20.32 -74.64
CA ARG A 9 -11.55 -20.59 -73.36
C ARG A 9 -11.08 -19.52 -72.35
N VAL A 10 -12.00 -18.68 -71.86
CA VAL A 10 -11.78 -17.75 -70.77
C VAL A 10 -11.98 -18.52 -69.44
N ALA A 11 -10.90 -18.74 -68.68
CA ALA A 11 -10.95 -19.29 -67.35
C ALA A 11 -11.23 -18.12 -66.36
N ALA A 12 -12.39 -18.08 -65.78
CA ALA A 12 -12.68 -17.13 -64.69
C ALA A 12 -12.05 -17.62 -63.38
N GLY A 13 -10.98 -16.99 -62.94
CA GLY A 13 -10.38 -17.21 -61.64
C GLY A 13 -11.14 -16.45 -60.57
N ILE A 14 -11.77 -17.16 -59.65
CA ILE A 14 -12.40 -16.57 -58.43
C ILE A 14 -11.29 -16.32 -57.45
N LEU A 15 -10.94 -15.05 -57.21
CA LEU A 15 -10.06 -14.61 -56.13
C LEU A 15 -10.87 -14.61 -54.82
N LEU A 16 -10.64 -15.57 -53.95
CA LEU A 16 -11.19 -15.61 -52.60
C LEU A 16 -10.38 -14.67 -51.69
N ALA A 17 -10.84 -13.46 -51.46
CA ALA A 17 -10.24 -12.52 -50.50
C ALA A 17 -10.56 -12.96 -49.07
N VAL A 18 -9.57 -13.58 -48.40
CA VAL A 18 -9.67 -13.88 -46.96
C VAL A 18 -9.41 -12.58 -46.22
N PHE A 19 -10.46 -11.97 -45.67
CA PHE A 19 -10.36 -10.88 -44.71
C PHE A 19 -9.94 -11.47 -43.36
N LEU A 20 -8.65 -11.38 -43.02
CA LEU A 20 -8.16 -11.58 -41.67
C LEU A 20 -8.67 -10.40 -40.82
N THR A 21 -9.73 -10.58 -40.05
CA THR A 21 -10.09 -9.67 -38.97
C THR A 21 -9.04 -9.82 -37.89
N ALA A 22 -8.07 -8.92 -37.85
CA ALA A 22 -7.22 -8.76 -36.67
C ALA A 22 -8.10 -8.33 -35.50
N GLY A 23 -8.47 -9.29 -34.66
CA GLY A 23 -9.12 -9.00 -33.39
C GLY A 23 -8.18 -8.12 -32.58
N ASN A 24 -8.62 -6.90 -32.24
CA ASN A 24 -7.95 -6.08 -31.24
C ASN A 24 -7.99 -6.86 -29.93
N VAL A 25 -6.94 -7.59 -29.60
CA VAL A 25 -6.66 -8.04 -28.24
C VAL A 25 -6.32 -6.75 -27.49
N PRO A 26 -7.10 -6.35 -26.47
CA PRO A 26 -6.74 -5.19 -25.68
C PRO A 26 -5.31 -5.44 -25.14
N ALA A 27 -4.39 -4.51 -25.41
CA ALA A 27 -3.07 -4.55 -24.82
C ALA A 27 -3.27 -4.53 -23.30
N GLN A 28 -2.88 -5.62 -22.61
CA GLN A 28 -2.89 -5.66 -21.17
C GLN A 28 -2.01 -4.52 -20.67
N ALA A 29 -2.57 -3.66 -19.81
CA ALA A 29 -1.81 -2.54 -19.27
C ALA A 29 -0.52 -3.06 -18.62
N ALA A 30 0.60 -2.43 -18.91
CA ALA A 30 1.89 -2.89 -18.39
C ALA A 30 1.87 -2.79 -16.86
N SER A 31 2.25 -3.87 -16.16
CA SER A 31 2.31 -3.87 -14.70
C SER A 31 3.24 -2.76 -14.19
N THR A 32 2.81 -2.06 -13.15
CA THR A 32 3.62 -1.03 -12.48
C THR A 32 4.81 -1.68 -11.79
N LYS A 33 6.02 -1.16 -12.02
CA LYS A 33 7.26 -1.74 -11.46
C LYS A 33 7.84 -0.96 -10.29
N ASN A 34 7.38 0.26 -10.04
CA ASN A 34 7.88 1.09 -8.95
C ASN A 34 6.97 0.96 -7.73
N ILE A 35 7.57 0.70 -6.58
CA ILE A 35 6.89 0.58 -5.28
C ILE A 35 7.53 1.58 -4.33
N VAL A 36 6.69 2.35 -3.62
CA VAL A 36 7.13 3.27 -2.57
C VAL A 36 6.54 2.80 -1.25
N LEU A 37 7.40 2.49 -0.27
CA LEU A 37 7.03 1.97 1.05
C LEU A 37 7.15 3.07 2.10
N VAL A 38 6.08 3.26 2.88
CA VAL A 38 5.93 4.28 3.93
C VAL A 38 5.73 3.58 5.27
N HIS A 39 6.55 3.89 6.26
CA HIS A 39 6.46 3.29 7.60
C HIS A 39 5.40 3.96 8.47
N GLY A 40 5.14 3.42 9.66
CA GLY A 40 4.21 3.98 10.63
C GLY A 40 4.91 4.78 11.74
N ALA A 41 4.12 5.18 12.74
CA ALA A 41 4.62 5.81 13.95
C ALA A 41 5.50 4.84 14.76
N TRP A 42 6.45 5.39 15.53
CA TRP A 42 7.36 4.69 16.45
C TRP A 42 8.39 3.75 15.81
N VAL A 43 8.35 3.59 14.50
CA VAL A 43 9.27 2.76 13.71
C VAL A 43 9.89 3.57 12.58
N ASP A 44 10.76 2.96 11.80
CA ASP A 44 11.37 3.55 10.62
C ASP A 44 11.25 2.62 9.39
N GLY A 45 11.79 3.07 8.27
CA GLY A 45 11.74 2.31 7.03
C GLY A 45 12.49 0.97 7.05
N SER A 46 13.36 0.72 8.03
CA SER A 46 14.13 -0.53 8.10
C SER A 46 13.26 -1.76 8.35
N GLY A 47 12.11 -1.59 9.01
CA GLY A 47 11.14 -2.66 9.23
C GLY A 47 10.58 -3.26 7.93
N TRP A 48 10.61 -2.53 6.83
CA TRP A 48 10.21 -3.02 5.51
C TRP A 48 11.19 -4.00 4.86
N LYS A 49 12.38 -4.22 5.47
CA LYS A 49 13.44 -5.04 4.85
C LYS A 49 12.97 -6.41 4.35
N PRO A 50 12.17 -7.22 5.10
CA PRO A 50 11.72 -8.52 4.60
C PRO A 50 10.84 -8.45 3.35
N VAL A 51 9.95 -7.46 3.27
CA VAL A 51 9.09 -7.21 2.10
C VAL A 51 9.93 -6.66 0.94
N TYR A 52 10.83 -5.72 1.22
CA TYR A 52 11.76 -5.16 0.23
C TYR A 52 12.56 -6.25 -0.49
N GLU A 53 13.14 -7.20 0.27
CA GLU A 53 13.94 -8.28 -0.31
C GLU A 53 13.13 -9.20 -1.24
N ILE A 54 11.85 -9.42 -0.94
CA ILE A 54 10.95 -10.19 -1.81
C ILE A 54 10.68 -9.41 -3.09
N LEU A 55 10.21 -8.17 -2.99
CA LEU A 55 9.83 -7.35 -4.14
C LEU A 55 11.00 -7.09 -5.09
N VAL A 56 12.21 -6.81 -4.55
CA VAL A 56 13.41 -6.61 -5.38
C VAL A 56 13.82 -7.90 -6.10
N ARG A 57 13.78 -9.05 -5.44
CA ARG A 57 14.04 -10.34 -6.06
C ARG A 57 13.04 -10.61 -7.21
N ASP A 58 11.79 -10.19 -7.05
CA ASP A 58 10.70 -10.42 -8.00
C ASP A 58 10.64 -9.31 -9.09
N GLY A 59 11.68 -8.43 -9.12
CA GLY A 59 11.96 -7.49 -10.21
C GLY A 59 11.26 -6.14 -10.09
N TYR A 60 10.86 -5.73 -8.89
CA TYR A 60 10.33 -4.39 -8.61
C TYR A 60 11.45 -3.41 -8.23
N HIS A 61 11.25 -2.14 -8.55
CA HIS A 61 12.05 -1.02 -8.08
C HIS A 61 11.42 -0.47 -6.80
N VAL A 62 12.06 -0.65 -5.66
CA VAL A 62 11.50 -0.32 -4.35
C VAL A 62 12.23 0.86 -3.74
N SER A 63 11.48 1.90 -3.38
CA SER A 63 11.97 3.05 -2.61
C SER A 63 11.31 3.07 -1.24
N LEU A 64 12.06 3.49 -0.21
CA LEU A 64 11.55 3.63 1.14
C LEU A 64 11.52 5.09 1.54
N VAL A 65 10.42 5.52 2.14
CA VAL A 65 10.31 6.84 2.76
C VAL A 65 10.86 6.73 4.18
N GLN A 66 11.60 7.75 4.60
CA GLN A 66 11.95 7.99 5.99
C GLN A 66 11.18 9.22 6.45
N GLU A 67 10.16 8.99 7.27
CA GLU A 67 9.32 10.04 7.82
C GLU A 67 9.97 10.66 9.04
N PRO A 68 10.01 11.99 9.17
CA PRO A 68 10.55 12.66 10.35
C PRO A 68 9.64 12.49 11.59
N LEU A 69 8.38 12.12 11.43
CA LEU A 69 7.37 11.92 12.50
C LEU A 69 7.18 13.16 13.39
N THR A 70 7.38 14.35 12.80
CA THR A 70 7.26 15.65 13.49
C THR A 70 5.91 16.32 13.24
N SER A 71 5.33 16.12 12.06
CA SER A 71 3.97 16.55 11.69
C SER A 71 3.48 15.78 10.47
N LEU A 72 2.17 15.66 10.28
CA LEU A 72 1.61 15.07 9.05
C LEU A 72 2.10 15.80 7.79
N GLN A 73 2.28 17.11 7.85
CA GLN A 73 2.78 17.91 6.73
C GLN A 73 4.20 17.56 6.36
N ASP A 74 5.08 17.37 7.35
CA ASP A 74 6.49 16.99 7.13
C ASP A 74 6.60 15.58 6.56
N ASP A 75 5.79 14.64 7.05
CA ASP A 75 5.75 13.25 6.61
C ASP A 75 5.20 13.13 5.18
N VAL A 76 4.14 13.86 4.85
CA VAL A 76 3.64 14.02 3.47
C VAL A 76 4.69 14.64 2.55
N ALA A 77 5.43 15.66 3.02
CA ALA A 77 6.49 16.27 2.23
C ALA A 77 7.67 15.31 2.00
N ALA A 78 8.03 14.50 3.00
CA ALA A 78 9.03 13.45 2.86
C ALA A 78 8.62 12.40 1.82
N THR A 79 7.36 11.96 1.88
CA THR A 79 6.77 11.01 0.93
C THR A 79 6.80 11.57 -0.50
N LYS A 80 6.36 12.81 -0.70
CA LYS A 80 6.36 13.46 -2.02
C LYS A 80 7.76 13.58 -2.63
N ARG A 81 8.80 13.87 -1.83
CA ARG A 81 10.18 13.88 -2.33
C ARG A 81 10.59 12.53 -2.92
N ILE A 82 10.14 11.42 -2.35
CA ILE A 82 10.42 10.09 -2.89
C ILE A 82 9.56 9.79 -4.11
N LEU A 83 8.31 10.28 -4.16
CA LEU A 83 7.45 10.17 -5.34
C LEU A 83 8.04 10.92 -6.54
N ASP A 84 8.59 12.14 -6.32
CA ASP A 84 9.25 12.94 -7.36
C ASP A 84 10.50 12.25 -7.97
N LEU A 85 11.09 11.29 -7.28
CA LEU A 85 12.23 10.51 -7.76
C LEU A 85 11.81 9.27 -8.56
N GLN A 86 10.53 8.95 -8.64
CA GLN A 86 10.09 7.76 -9.35
C GLN A 86 10.19 7.97 -10.87
N PRO A 87 10.77 7.00 -11.62
CA PRO A 87 10.92 7.12 -13.07
C PRO A 87 9.58 6.96 -13.84
N GLY A 88 8.49 6.70 -13.14
CA GLY A 88 7.17 6.47 -13.74
C GLY A 88 6.11 6.12 -12.69
N PRO A 89 4.96 5.58 -13.10
CA PRO A 89 3.88 5.21 -12.19
C PRO A 89 4.35 4.29 -11.08
N CYS A 90 3.81 4.48 -9.86
CA CYS A 90 4.16 3.68 -8.69
C CYS A 90 2.93 3.26 -7.88
N ILE A 91 3.08 2.16 -7.13
CA ILE A 91 2.19 1.79 -6.03
C ILE A 91 2.73 2.40 -4.75
N LEU A 92 1.88 3.11 -4.04
CA LEU A 92 2.20 3.72 -2.74
C LEU A 92 1.63 2.84 -1.63
N VAL A 93 2.53 2.29 -0.81
CA VAL A 93 2.23 1.30 0.23
C VAL A 93 2.52 1.90 1.59
N ALA A 94 1.66 1.69 2.55
CA ALA A 94 1.90 2.17 3.90
C ALA A 94 1.53 1.16 4.97
N HIS A 95 2.24 1.24 6.09
CA HIS A 95 1.94 0.56 7.33
C HIS A 95 1.43 1.59 8.37
N SER A 96 0.42 1.21 9.15
CA SER A 96 -0.04 1.94 10.34
C SER A 96 -0.38 3.43 10.07
N TYR A 97 0.22 4.37 10.82
CA TYR A 97 0.12 5.82 10.62
C TYR A 97 0.50 6.25 9.21
N GLY A 98 1.46 5.59 8.58
CA GLY A 98 1.82 5.86 7.18
C GLY A 98 0.60 5.79 6.24
N GLY A 99 -0.45 5.05 6.61
CA GLY A 99 -1.74 5.03 5.89
C GLY A 99 -2.43 6.40 5.86
N THR A 100 -2.36 7.18 6.95
CA THR A 100 -2.82 8.58 6.97
C THR A 100 -1.96 9.45 6.05
N VAL A 101 -0.65 9.22 6.04
CA VAL A 101 0.28 9.94 5.15
C VAL A 101 -0.02 9.65 3.68
N ILE A 102 -0.17 8.37 3.29
CA ILE A 102 -0.48 8.04 1.88
C ILE A 102 -1.91 8.42 1.48
N THR A 103 -2.83 8.48 2.43
CA THR A 103 -4.17 9.01 2.19
C THR A 103 -4.10 10.48 1.73
N GLN A 104 -3.20 11.28 2.31
CA GLN A 104 -2.99 12.68 1.93
C GLN A 104 -2.05 12.84 0.72
N ALA A 105 -0.96 12.05 0.64
CA ALA A 105 0.05 12.18 -0.42
C ALA A 105 -0.36 11.49 -1.74
N GLY A 106 -1.24 10.49 -1.68
CA GLY A 106 -1.53 9.59 -2.80
C GLY A 106 -2.34 10.18 -3.95
N THR A 107 -2.81 11.45 -3.85
CA THR A 107 -3.36 12.20 -4.99
C THR A 107 -2.30 12.58 -6.03
N ASP A 108 -1.03 12.37 -5.70
CA ASP A 108 0.10 12.62 -6.60
C ASP A 108 -0.08 11.86 -7.93
N PRO A 109 0.24 12.49 -9.09
CA PRO A 109 0.06 11.88 -10.41
C PRO A 109 0.91 10.62 -10.65
N HIS A 110 2.04 10.45 -9.96
CA HIS A 110 2.85 9.21 -10.05
C HIS A 110 2.15 8.02 -9.39
N VAL A 111 1.24 8.25 -8.44
CA VAL A 111 0.56 7.17 -7.72
C VAL A 111 -0.61 6.63 -8.54
N VAL A 112 -0.58 5.33 -8.86
CA VAL A 112 -1.65 4.63 -9.60
C VAL A 112 -2.47 3.68 -8.72
N GLY A 113 -2.00 3.35 -7.51
CA GLY A 113 -2.71 2.51 -6.55
C GLY A 113 -2.17 2.68 -5.14
N LEU A 114 -3.00 2.38 -4.15
CA LEU A 114 -2.71 2.50 -2.72
C LEU A 114 -2.80 1.12 -2.05
N VAL A 115 -1.84 0.81 -1.18
CA VAL A 115 -1.88 -0.42 -0.37
C VAL A 115 -1.75 -0.06 1.11
N PHE A 116 -2.73 -0.47 1.89
CA PHE A 116 -2.83 -0.23 3.33
C PHE A 116 -2.54 -1.53 4.09
N ILE A 117 -1.46 -1.58 4.85
CA ILE A 117 -1.03 -2.76 5.61
C ILE A 117 -1.22 -2.46 7.10
N ALA A 118 -2.20 -3.09 7.76
CA ALA A 118 -2.56 -2.81 9.16
C ALA A 118 -2.56 -1.29 9.42
N ALA A 119 -3.32 -0.52 8.62
CA ALA A 119 -3.10 0.91 8.47
C ALA A 119 -4.38 1.75 8.55
N HIS A 120 -4.21 3.02 8.90
CA HIS A 120 -5.26 4.03 8.88
C HIS A 120 -5.55 4.50 7.44
N ALA A 121 -6.83 4.79 7.16
CA ALA A 121 -7.29 5.42 5.92
C ALA A 121 -8.42 6.43 6.22
N PRO A 122 -8.11 7.53 6.90
CA PRO A 122 -9.12 8.51 7.32
C PRO A 122 -9.76 9.22 6.13
N ASP A 123 -10.99 9.74 6.33
CA ASP A 123 -11.67 10.62 5.36
C ASP A 123 -11.32 12.10 5.63
N ALA A 124 -11.74 12.96 4.73
CA ALA A 124 -11.57 14.40 4.88
C ALA A 124 -12.17 14.90 6.20
N GLY A 125 -11.36 15.62 6.97
CA GLY A 125 -11.71 16.10 8.30
C GLY A 125 -11.62 15.07 9.43
N GLU A 126 -11.36 13.79 9.13
CA GLU A 126 -11.12 12.76 10.15
C GLU A 126 -9.68 12.79 10.68
N THR A 127 -9.50 12.34 11.91
CA THR A 127 -8.21 12.12 12.55
C THR A 127 -8.11 10.69 13.10
N GLU A 128 -6.90 10.16 13.23
CA GLU A 128 -6.69 8.84 13.86
C GLU A 128 -7.25 8.79 15.27
N ALA A 129 -6.99 9.83 16.06
CA ALA A 129 -7.48 9.92 17.45
C ALA A 129 -9.00 9.89 17.54
N ALA A 130 -9.73 10.50 16.59
CA ALA A 130 -11.18 10.48 16.58
C ALA A 130 -11.71 9.08 16.18
N ASN A 131 -11.11 8.46 15.16
CA ASN A 131 -11.50 7.13 14.71
C ASN A 131 -11.12 6.05 15.74
N GLY A 132 -9.96 6.16 16.38
CA GLY A 132 -9.56 5.27 17.47
C GLY A 132 -10.52 5.31 18.68
N LYS A 133 -11.15 6.47 18.97
CA LYS A 133 -12.21 6.55 19.98
C LYS A 133 -13.48 5.82 19.59
N ARG A 134 -13.80 5.77 18.29
CA ARG A 134 -14.96 5.02 17.78
C ARG A 134 -14.71 3.51 17.78
N PHE A 135 -13.46 3.11 17.58
CA PHE A 135 -13.00 1.71 17.52
C PHE A 135 -11.80 1.53 18.46
N PRO A 136 -12.02 1.50 19.80
CA PRO A 136 -10.91 1.44 20.73
C PRO A 136 -10.13 0.14 20.60
N SER A 137 -8.81 0.27 20.42
CA SER A 137 -7.88 -0.87 20.36
C SER A 137 -7.59 -1.45 21.76
N ALA A 138 -6.93 -2.61 21.81
CA ALA A 138 -6.50 -3.19 23.07
C ALA A 138 -5.49 -2.27 23.78
N THR A 139 -4.51 -1.74 23.05
CA THR A 139 -3.48 -0.82 23.58
C THR A 139 -4.08 0.49 24.10
N SER A 140 -5.12 1.01 23.43
CA SER A 140 -5.78 2.26 23.88
C SER A 140 -6.46 2.16 25.27
N LYS A 141 -6.65 0.94 25.77
CA LYS A 141 -7.22 0.67 27.11
C LYS A 141 -6.14 0.50 28.19
N THR A 142 -4.89 0.69 27.83
CA THR A 142 -3.72 0.60 28.70
C THR A 142 -2.99 1.93 28.79
N ASN A 143 -1.92 1.98 29.56
CA ASN A 143 -1.00 3.12 29.62
C ASN A 143 0.28 2.86 28.82
N ALA A 144 0.22 1.99 27.80
CA ALA A 144 1.41 1.61 27.04
C ALA A 144 1.95 2.74 26.15
N ILE A 145 1.14 3.74 25.80
CA ILE A 145 1.60 4.92 25.06
C ILE A 145 2.05 5.99 26.03
N GLU A 146 3.34 6.21 26.07
CA GLU A 146 4.01 7.18 26.91
C GLU A 146 4.24 8.51 26.16
N LYS A 147 4.48 9.60 26.93
CA LYS A 147 4.75 10.94 26.37
C LYS A 147 5.99 11.56 26.99
N THR A 148 6.78 12.18 26.14
CA THR A 148 7.88 13.05 26.57
C THR A 148 7.36 14.42 26.99
N PRO A 149 8.11 15.20 27.82
CA PRO A 149 7.71 16.54 28.24
C PRO A 149 7.51 17.53 27.10
N ASP A 150 8.18 17.32 25.96
CA ASP A 150 8.09 18.16 24.74
C ASP A 150 7.05 17.68 23.73
N GLY A 151 6.24 16.65 24.11
CA GLY A 151 5.03 16.27 23.36
C GLY A 151 5.20 15.17 22.34
N TYR A 152 6.32 14.44 22.36
CA TYR A 152 6.46 13.23 21.56
C TYR A 152 5.89 12.01 22.29
N THR A 153 5.61 10.96 21.53
CA THR A 153 5.07 9.70 22.04
C THR A 153 5.97 8.53 21.67
N TYR A 154 5.88 7.48 22.49
CA TYR A 154 6.50 6.18 22.25
C TYR A 154 5.69 5.10 22.97
N LEU A 155 5.87 3.85 22.60
CA LEU A 155 5.33 2.72 23.37
C LEU A 155 6.31 2.38 24.50
N ASP A 156 5.81 2.14 25.70
CA ASP A 156 6.61 1.57 26.79
C ASP A 156 7.36 0.34 26.27
N PRO A 157 8.70 0.32 26.32
CA PRO A 157 9.49 -0.80 25.82
C PRO A 157 9.08 -2.16 26.39
N ALA A 158 8.60 -2.20 27.65
CA ALA A 158 8.11 -3.44 28.24
C ALA A 158 6.75 -3.91 27.65
N ALA A 159 5.95 -2.98 27.13
CA ALA A 159 4.66 -3.27 26.50
C ALA A 159 4.78 -3.53 24.98
N PHE A 160 5.80 -2.97 24.33
CA PHE A 160 5.99 -2.99 22.87
C PHE A 160 5.95 -4.41 22.29
N PRO A 161 6.68 -5.43 22.81
CA PRO A 161 6.67 -6.76 22.22
C PRO A 161 5.27 -7.36 22.15
N LYS A 162 4.45 -7.16 23.15
CA LYS A 162 3.07 -7.67 23.16
C LYS A 162 2.14 -6.83 22.29
N ALA A 163 2.20 -5.50 22.42
CA ALA A 163 1.24 -4.61 21.80
C ALA A 163 1.47 -4.43 20.28
N PHE A 164 2.74 -4.39 19.86
CA PHE A 164 3.13 -4.04 18.49
C PHE A 164 3.63 -5.26 17.69
N ALA A 165 4.40 -6.15 18.34
CA ALA A 165 5.23 -7.14 17.67
C ALA A 165 5.03 -8.56 18.22
N ALA A 166 3.79 -8.93 18.58
CA ALA A 166 3.48 -10.16 19.32
C ALA A 166 3.81 -11.46 18.57
N ASP A 167 3.93 -11.41 17.25
CA ASP A 167 4.24 -12.55 16.38
C ASP A 167 5.64 -12.49 15.76
N LEU A 168 6.49 -11.56 16.21
CA LEU A 168 7.92 -11.54 15.90
C LEU A 168 8.74 -12.41 16.87
N PRO A 169 9.96 -12.82 16.48
CA PRO A 169 10.90 -13.43 17.41
C PRO A 169 11.14 -12.50 18.62
N PRO A 170 11.17 -13.04 19.86
CA PRO A 170 11.29 -12.20 21.06
C PRO A 170 12.49 -11.25 21.05
N GLU A 171 13.66 -11.70 20.58
CA GLU A 171 14.87 -10.88 20.49
C GLU A 171 14.70 -9.70 19.52
N GLN A 172 13.99 -9.92 18.41
CA GLN A 172 13.70 -8.86 17.45
C GLN A 172 12.69 -7.85 18.04
N ALA A 173 11.61 -8.33 18.66
CA ALA A 173 10.63 -7.46 19.30
C ALA A 173 11.24 -6.62 20.43
N GLU A 174 12.15 -7.19 21.21
CA GLU A 174 12.93 -6.50 22.26
C GLU A 174 13.84 -5.42 21.66
N PHE A 175 14.56 -5.74 20.58
CA PHE A 175 15.40 -4.75 19.89
C PHE A 175 14.56 -3.58 19.36
N GLU A 176 13.44 -3.86 18.69
CA GLU A 176 12.59 -2.83 18.12
C GLU A 176 11.94 -1.95 19.20
N ALA A 177 11.61 -2.52 20.37
CA ALA A 177 11.12 -1.76 21.51
C ALA A 177 12.08 -0.63 21.95
N HIS A 178 13.39 -0.82 21.75
CA HIS A 178 14.43 0.16 22.08
C HIS A 178 14.90 0.99 20.88
N ALA A 179 14.55 0.59 19.65
CA ALA A 179 14.91 1.29 18.42
C ALA A 179 13.81 2.25 17.94
N GLN A 180 12.80 2.52 18.76
CA GLN A 180 11.68 3.37 18.38
C GLN A 180 12.09 4.78 17.96
N VAL A 181 11.45 5.29 16.92
CA VAL A 181 11.50 6.70 16.53
C VAL A 181 10.40 7.45 17.29
N LEU A 182 10.76 8.44 18.08
CA LEU A 182 9.76 9.25 18.82
C LEU A 182 8.86 9.97 17.83
N THR A 183 7.55 9.89 18.06
CA THR A 183 6.53 10.43 17.17
C THR A 183 5.79 11.58 17.84
N ALA A 184 5.75 12.76 17.22
CA ALA A 184 5.00 13.89 17.74
C ALA A 184 3.51 13.57 17.90
N ALA A 185 2.95 13.81 19.11
CA ALA A 185 1.54 13.49 19.38
C ALA A 185 0.55 14.19 18.43
N GLY A 186 0.97 15.30 17.82
CA GLY A 186 0.19 16.08 16.86
C GLY A 186 -0.18 15.31 15.59
N VAL A 187 0.63 14.32 15.19
CA VAL A 187 0.35 13.55 13.96
C VAL A 187 -0.98 12.79 14.04
N PHE A 188 -1.31 12.25 15.23
CA PHE A 188 -2.54 11.48 15.44
C PHE A 188 -3.81 12.34 15.50
N THR A 189 -3.66 13.66 15.65
CA THR A 189 -4.77 14.63 15.69
C THR A 189 -4.85 15.50 14.44
N ALA A 190 -3.91 15.34 13.52
CA ALA A 190 -3.94 16.02 12.24
C ALA A 190 -5.04 15.42 11.35
N ALA A 191 -5.84 16.28 10.72
CA ALA A 191 -6.89 15.86 9.80
C ALA A 191 -6.37 15.75 8.37
N VAL A 192 -6.83 14.74 7.66
CA VAL A 192 -6.66 14.61 6.20
C VAL A 192 -7.61 15.60 5.51
N THR A 193 -7.18 16.17 4.40
CA THR A 193 -8.01 17.11 3.62
C THR A 193 -8.49 16.54 2.30
N ASP A 194 -7.65 15.74 1.63
CA ASP A 194 -7.93 15.22 0.30
C ASP A 194 -7.59 13.72 0.21
N PRO A 195 -8.54 12.85 0.60
CA PRO A 195 -8.26 11.42 0.71
C PRO A 195 -8.14 10.75 -0.65
N ALA A 196 -6.93 10.30 -0.97
CA ALA A 196 -6.56 9.70 -2.25
C ALA A 196 -7.34 8.43 -2.58
N TRP A 197 -7.76 7.66 -1.58
CA TRP A 197 -8.54 6.43 -1.77
C TRP A 197 -9.92 6.68 -2.41
N LYS A 198 -10.40 7.94 -2.46
CA LYS A 198 -11.63 8.31 -3.20
C LYS A 198 -11.47 8.29 -4.72
N VAL A 199 -10.23 8.41 -5.19
CA VAL A 199 -9.91 8.58 -6.63
C VAL A 199 -8.88 7.58 -7.14
N LYS A 200 -8.29 6.79 -6.25
CA LYS A 200 -7.30 5.76 -6.60
C LYS A 200 -7.81 4.39 -6.16
N PRO A 201 -7.58 3.34 -6.96
CA PRO A 201 -7.83 1.97 -6.51
C PRO A 201 -6.97 1.64 -5.29
N SER A 202 -7.52 0.79 -4.40
CA SER A 202 -6.82 0.47 -3.16
C SER A 202 -6.95 -1.01 -2.77
N TRP A 203 -5.94 -1.46 -2.05
CA TRP A 203 -5.81 -2.78 -1.44
C TRP A 203 -5.56 -2.62 0.05
N ALA A 204 -6.06 -3.53 0.85
CA ALA A 204 -5.89 -3.48 2.30
C ALA A 204 -5.56 -4.86 2.86
N LEU A 205 -4.59 -4.92 3.76
CA LEU A 205 -4.31 -6.10 4.56
C LEU A 205 -4.69 -5.79 6.00
N VAL A 206 -5.62 -6.59 6.53
CA VAL A 206 -6.09 -6.53 7.92
C VAL A 206 -5.31 -7.54 8.76
N ALA A 207 -4.70 -7.08 9.85
CA ALA A 207 -4.05 -7.93 10.85
C ALA A 207 -5.05 -8.27 11.97
N ASP A 208 -5.57 -9.49 12.00
CA ASP A 208 -6.72 -9.81 12.87
C ASP A 208 -6.42 -9.88 14.36
N ALA A 209 -5.13 -9.91 14.74
CA ALA A 209 -4.66 -9.86 16.13
C ALA A 209 -3.91 -8.54 16.45
N ASP A 210 -4.14 -7.48 15.68
CA ASP A 210 -3.57 -6.15 15.94
C ASP A 210 -4.10 -5.56 17.25
N GLU A 211 -3.20 -5.21 18.18
CA GLU A 211 -3.53 -4.54 19.44
C GLU A 211 -3.33 -3.02 19.38
N ILE A 212 -2.68 -2.47 18.33
CA ILE A 212 -2.44 -1.03 18.12
C ILE A 212 -3.61 -0.37 17.41
N ILE A 213 -4.01 -0.93 16.26
CA ILE A 213 -5.23 -0.54 15.54
C ILE A 213 -6.27 -1.64 15.79
N ASN A 214 -7.49 -1.26 16.15
CA ASN A 214 -8.55 -2.26 16.22
C ASN A 214 -8.81 -2.84 14.83
N PRO A 215 -8.76 -4.17 14.62
CA PRO A 215 -9.02 -4.79 13.30
C PRO A 215 -10.37 -4.41 12.69
N ASP A 216 -11.37 -4.10 13.49
CA ASP A 216 -12.67 -3.60 13.00
C ASP A 216 -12.56 -2.18 12.42
N LEU A 217 -11.60 -1.37 12.87
CA LEU A 217 -11.31 -0.08 12.24
C LEU A 217 -10.63 -0.26 10.89
N GLU A 218 -9.69 -1.20 10.78
CA GLU A 218 -9.06 -1.54 9.50
C GLU A 218 -10.10 -2.03 8.48
N ARG A 219 -11.00 -2.95 8.90
CA ARG A 219 -12.13 -3.43 8.08
C ARG A 219 -13.07 -2.29 7.67
N PHE A 220 -13.37 -1.37 8.59
CA PHE A 220 -14.19 -0.20 8.30
C PHE A 220 -13.56 0.70 7.23
N TYR A 221 -12.27 0.98 7.33
CA TYR A 221 -11.54 1.76 6.33
C TYR A 221 -11.53 1.06 4.97
N ALA A 222 -11.19 -0.22 4.94
CA ALA A 222 -11.13 -1.01 3.72
C ALA A 222 -12.49 -1.09 3.00
N ALA A 223 -13.57 -1.33 3.75
CA ALA A 223 -14.93 -1.36 3.21
C ALA A 223 -15.35 -0.01 2.63
N ARG A 224 -15.04 1.10 3.32
CA ARG A 224 -15.37 2.45 2.87
C ARG A 224 -14.61 2.85 1.61
N ALA A 225 -13.34 2.47 1.53
CA ALA A 225 -12.48 2.73 0.38
C ALA A 225 -12.72 1.76 -0.80
N HIS A 226 -13.63 0.79 -0.64
CA HIS A 226 -13.85 -0.30 -1.61
C HIS A 226 -12.55 -1.04 -1.98
N SER A 227 -11.66 -1.19 -1.00
CA SER A 227 -10.37 -1.87 -1.20
C SER A 227 -10.57 -3.35 -1.48
N HIS A 228 -9.65 -3.92 -2.28
CA HIS A 228 -9.46 -5.37 -2.25
C HIS A 228 -8.84 -5.76 -0.90
N VAL A 229 -9.44 -6.71 -0.18
CA VAL A 229 -9.09 -7.01 1.21
C VAL A 229 -8.50 -8.41 1.34
N VAL A 230 -7.34 -8.50 2.00
CA VAL A 230 -6.78 -9.73 2.52
C VAL A 230 -6.73 -9.63 4.05
N GLU A 231 -7.20 -10.64 4.75
CA GLU A 231 -7.12 -10.72 6.20
C GLU A 231 -6.13 -11.80 6.62
N VAL A 232 -5.14 -11.43 7.45
CA VAL A 232 -4.09 -12.35 7.90
C VAL A 232 -4.35 -12.76 9.34
N LYS A 233 -4.73 -14.03 9.51
CA LYS A 233 -5.11 -14.57 10.80
C LYS A 233 -3.93 -14.71 11.75
N GLY A 234 -4.11 -14.24 12.98
CA GLY A 234 -3.10 -14.29 14.05
C GLY A 234 -1.93 -13.33 13.83
N ALA A 235 -2.01 -12.41 12.88
CA ALA A 235 -0.97 -11.41 12.65
C ALA A 235 -1.10 -10.25 13.64
N SER A 236 0.03 -9.83 14.21
CA SER A 236 0.13 -8.62 15.04
C SER A 236 0.25 -7.36 14.16
N HIS A 237 0.39 -6.20 14.81
CA HIS A 237 0.63 -4.93 14.12
C HIS A 237 1.89 -4.96 13.24
N SER A 238 2.92 -5.74 13.60
CA SER A 238 4.14 -5.95 12.79
C SER A 238 3.97 -6.93 11.63
N VAL A 239 2.77 -7.09 11.07
CA VAL A 239 2.44 -8.06 10.01
C VAL A 239 3.38 -7.96 8.78
N TYR A 240 3.87 -6.75 8.45
CA TYR A 240 4.79 -6.54 7.33
C TYR A 240 6.19 -7.17 7.55
N GLN A 241 6.52 -7.47 8.81
CA GLN A 241 7.73 -8.17 9.18
C GLN A 241 7.49 -9.67 9.42
N SER A 242 6.40 -10.02 10.09
CA SER A 242 6.09 -11.40 10.47
C SER A 242 5.49 -12.23 9.33
N ARG A 243 4.81 -11.59 8.38
CA ARG A 243 4.14 -12.19 7.22
C ARG A 243 4.54 -11.50 5.90
N PRO A 244 5.85 -11.34 5.62
CA PRO A 244 6.30 -10.52 4.48
C PRO A 244 5.87 -11.10 3.12
N LYS A 245 5.60 -12.40 3.02
CA LYS A 245 5.14 -13.03 1.76
C LYS A 245 3.72 -12.63 1.42
N GLU A 246 2.84 -12.64 2.41
CA GLU A 246 1.43 -12.24 2.27
C GLU A 246 1.34 -10.74 1.92
N VAL A 247 2.17 -9.92 2.56
CA VAL A 247 2.25 -8.48 2.27
C VAL A 247 2.79 -8.23 0.86
N ALA A 248 3.88 -8.89 0.47
CA ALA A 248 4.45 -8.75 -0.87
C ALA A 248 3.45 -9.19 -1.96
N ALA A 249 2.76 -10.31 -1.76
CA ALA A 249 1.77 -10.79 -2.71
C ALA A 249 0.63 -9.78 -2.95
N LEU A 250 0.15 -9.10 -1.90
CA LEU A 250 -0.87 -8.06 -2.04
C LEU A 250 -0.34 -6.82 -2.78
N ILE A 251 0.91 -6.44 -2.53
CA ILE A 251 1.58 -5.33 -3.23
C ILE A 251 1.75 -5.67 -4.73
N GLU A 252 2.16 -6.90 -5.04
CA GLU A 252 2.31 -7.38 -6.41
C GLU A 252 0.98 -7.44 -7.16
N GLU A 253 -0.10 -7.86 -6.49
CA GLU A 253 -1.44 -7.82 -7.04
C GLU A 253 -1.85 -6.37 -7.38
N ALA A 254 -1.60 -5.42 -6.46
CA ALA A 254 -1.86 -4.01 -6.72
C ALA A 254 -1.05 -3.50 -7.93
N ALA A 255 0.22 -3.88 -8.04
CA ALA A 255 1.10 -3.48 -9.13
C ALA A 255 0.66 -4.05 -10.50
N GLN A 256 -0.01 -5.19 -10.51
CA GLN A 256 -0.53 -5.83 -11.72
C GLN A 256 -1.88 -5.23 -12.15
N HIS A 257 -2.72 -4.79 -11.23
CA HIS A 257 -4.13 -4.45 -11.49
C HIS A 257 -4.51 -2.99 -11.26
N ALA A 258 -3.59 -2.13 -10.78
CA ALA A 258 -3.91 -0.71 -10.50
C ALA A 258 -4.31 0.09 -11.75
N GLN A 259 -3.88 -0.32 -12.94
CA GLN A 259 -4.18 0.35 -14.21
C GLN A 259 -5.42 -0.22 -14.93
N ASP A 260 -6.01 -1.29 -14.39
CA ASP A 260 -7.18 -1.97 -14.98
C ASP A 260 -8.51 -1.41 -14.44
N ARG A 261 -8.45 -0.42 -13.50
CA ARG A 261 -9.63 0.12 -12.78
C ARG A 261 -9.89 1.59 -13.05
#